data_dd2408846419a3b9c21fd06dbb39d147
#
_entry.id   dd2408846419a3b9c21fd06dbb39d147
#
_cell.length_a   1.000
_cell.length_b   1.000
_cell.length_c   1.000
_cell.angle_alpha   90.00
_cell.angle_beta   90.00
_cell.angle_gamma   90.00
#
_symmetry.space_group_name_H-M   'P 1'
#
loop_
_entity.id
_entity.type
_entity.pdbx_description
1 polymer ?
#
loop_
_entity_poly.entity_id
_entity_poly.type
_entity_poly.pdbx_seq_one_letter_code
_entity_poly.pdbx_strand_id
1 'polypeptide(L)'
;MDSGFKQNTIGILQSVVRPAFEMAVEDDIIRKNPFKFKLSDVVPKDAYVRDALTREQQEKYLQFVQDYGGNYYDDIVILIGTGLRVSELYGLTRADIDFERHCIHVRRQLCRTAEKPYFVTPPKTKSGIRNVPMTDTVCAALRRVVKARASTKVEALVDGCSGFLFLDKSGMPKVAMHLENYMRGVQGKFEKAYSKPVPRITPHVLRHTFCTNVQQAGLDVKSLQYLMGHSNASVTLDVYTHSSFESVERAFEQIAGNL
;
A
#
# COMPACT_ATOMS: atom_id res chain seq x y z
N MET A 1 12.09 15.64 -29.86
CA MET A 1 10.77 15.00 -29.66
C MET A 1 10.70 14.58 -28.20
N ASP A 2 9.85 15.24 -27.46
CA ASP A 2 9.62 14.89 -26.04
C ASP A 2 8.86 13.57 -26.03
N SER A 3 9.53 12.47 -25.65
CA SER A 3 8.95 11.12 -25.67
C SER A 3 7.89 10.90 -24.60
N GLY A 4 7.64 11.89 -23.73
CA GLY A 4 6.61 11.84 -22.69
C GLY A 4 6.84 10.81 -21.58
N PHE A 5 7.98 10.11 -21.56
CA PHE A 5 8.30 9.14 -20.51
C PHE A 5 8.82 9.82 -19.24
N LYS A 6 8.25 9.40 -18.10
CA LYS A 6 8.73 9.85 -16.78
C LYS A 6 10.09 9.25 -16.45
N GLN A 7 10.91 9.99 -15.67
CA GLN A 7 12.24 9.55 -15.26
C GLN A 7 12.25 8.12 -14.68
N ASN A 8 11.26 7.76 -13.87
CA ASN A 8 11.16 6.41 -13.31
C ASN A 8 11.00 5.32 -14.39
N THR A 9 10.24 5.59 -15.45
CA THR A 9 10.06 4.66 -16.57
C THR A 9 11.37 4.47 -17.33
N ILE A 10 12.08 5.59 -17.59
CA ILE A 10 13.40 5.56 -18.23
C ILE A 10 14.41 4.83 -17.33
N GLY A 11 14.37 5.03 -16.01
CA GLY A 11 15.21 4.33 -15.04
C GLY A 11 15.01 2.82 -15.02
N ILE A 12 13.76 2.35 -15.17
CA ILE A 12 13.47 0.92 -15.30
C ILE A 12 14.08 0.37 -16.59
N LEU A 13 13.89 1.05 -17.72
CA LEU A 13 14.51 0.64 -18.99
C LEU A 13 16.03 0.61 -18.90
N GLN A 14 16.64 1.64 -18.31
CA GLN A 14 18.09 1.70 -18.09
C GLN A 14 18.57 0.54 -17.21
N SER A 15 17.82 0.16 -16.17
CA SER A 15 18.19 -0.94 -15.27
C SER A 15 18.19 -2.32 -15.96
N VAL A 16 17.37 -2.49 -17.00
CA VAL A 16 17.32 -3.72 -17.81
C VAL A 16 18.44 -3.75 -18.85
N VAL A 17 18.68 -2.62 -19.52
CA VAL A 17 19.62 -2.55 -20.64
C VAL A 17 21.07 -2.44 -20.17
N ARG A 18 21.34 -1.68 -19.09
CA ARG A 18 22.68 -1.42 -18.58
C ARG A 18 23.51 -2.69 -18.31
N PRO A 19 22.98 -3.77 -17.67
CA PRO A 19 23.75 -4.99 -17.46
C PRO A 19 24.20 -5.65 -18.75
N ALA A 20 23.37 -5.66 -19.80
CA ALA A 20 23.74 -6.24 -21.10
C ALA A 20 24.92 -5.48 -21.75
N PHE A 21 24.95 -4.16 -21.64
CA PHE A 21 26.07 -3.36 -22.11
C PHE A 21 27.31 -3.47 -21.21
N GLU A 22 27.15 -3.76 -19.91
CA GLU A 22 28.27 -4.07 -19.02
C GLU A 22 28.95 -5.38 -19.47
N MET A 23 28.19 -6.43 -19.78
CA MET A 23 28.71 -7.68 -20.33
C MET A 23 29.47 -7.45 -21.67
N ALA A 24 28.93 -6.61 -22.55
CA ALA A 24 29.58 -6.28 -23.82
C ALA A 24 30.91 -5.51 -23.63
N VAL A 25 31.08 -4.78 -22.53
CA VAL A 25 32.37 -4.18 -22.13
C VAL A 25 33.31 -5.24 -21.59
N GLU A 26 32.81 -6.17 -20.75
CA GLU A 26 33.59 -7.27 -20.18
C GLU A 26 34.12 -8.25 -21.27
N ASP A 27 33.32 -8.42 -22.33
CA ASP A 27 33.68 -9.26 -23.50
C ASP A 27 34.49 -8.49 -24.57
N ASP A 28 34.98 -7.29 -24.28
CA ASP A 28 35.76 -6.43 -25.21
C ASP A 28 35.01 -6.08 -26.54
N ILE A 29 33.68 -6.22 -26.58
CA ILE A 29 32.85 -5.87 -27.77
C ILE A 29 32.74 -4.37 -27.92
N ILE A 30 32.60 -3.65 -26.79
CA ILE A 30 32.54 -2.18 -26.75
C ILE A 30 33.49 -1.61 -25.68
N ARG A 31 34.03 -0.43 -25.94
CA ARG A 31 35.00 0.21 -25.02
C ARG A 31 34.38 0.80 -23.76
N LYS A 32 33.13 1.23 -23.81
CA LYS A 32 32.41 1.90 -22.71
C LYS A 32 30.94 1.58 -22.76
N ASN A 33 30.36 1.41 -21.58
CA ASN A 33 28.90 1.27 -21.45
C ASN A 33 28.23 2.66 -21.65
N PRO A 34 27.41 2.85 -22.71
CA PRO A 34 26.74 4.12 -22.97
C PRO A 34 25.69 4.49 -21.92
N PHE A 35 25.26 3.53 -21.11
CA PHE A 35 24.28 3.72 -20.02
C PHE A 35 24.92 3.98 -18.64
N LYS A 36 26.25 4.18 -18.58
CA LYS A 36 26.99 4.46 -17.35
C LYS A 36 26.94 5.97 -17.01
N PHE A 37 25.72 6.49 -16.83
CA PHE A 37 25.48 7.86 -16.38
C PHE A 37 24.37 7.88 -15.33
N LYS A 38 24.31 8.96 -14.53
CA LYS A 38 23.20 9.16 -13.60
C LYS A 38 22.03 9.76 -14.36
N LEU A 39 20.88 9.08 -14.33
CA LEU A 39 19.69 9.54 -15.03
C LEU A 39 19.21 10.91 -14.52
N SER A 40 19.41 11.22 -13.24
CA SER A 40 19.10 12.52 -12.63
C SER A 40 19.83 13.70 -13.27
N ASP A 41 20.98 13.45 -13.92
CA ASP A 41 21.79 14.51 -14.54
C ASP A 41 21.25 14.87 -15.94
N VAL A 42 20.41 14.02 -16.52
CA VAL A 42 19.90 14.16 -17.89
C VAL A 42 18.39 14.41 -17.92
N VAL A 43 17.66 13.78 -17.01
CA VAL A 43 16.19 13.89 -16.93
C VAL A 43 15.82 14.37 -15.53
N PRO A 44 15.16 15.53 -15.40
CA PRO A 44 14.68 16.00 -14.10
C PRO A 44 13.73 14.98 -13.47
N LYS A 45 13.85 14.81 -12.16
CA LYS A 45 12.94 13.95 -11.40
C LYS A 45 11.57 14.61 -11.39
N ASP A 46 10.61 13.98 -12.05
CA ASP A 46 9.21 14.36 -11.85
C ASP A 46 8.88 14.18 -10.37
N ALA A 47 8.65 15.27 -9.67
CA ALA A 47 8.16 15.27 -8.31
C ALA A 47 6.68 14.83 -8.30
N TYR A 48 6.40 13.57 -8.64
CA TYR A 48 5.08 13.02 -8.39
C TYR A 48 4.98 12.68 -6.89
N VAL A 49 4.61 13.69 -6.12
CA VAL A 49 4.20 13.49 -4.73
C VAL A 49 2.88 12.71 -4.80
N ARG A 50 2.85 11.52 -4.26
CA ARG A 50 1.58 10.81 -4.02
C ARG A 50 0.97 11.49 -2.82
N ASP A 51 0.02 12.37 -3.07
CA ASP A 51 -0.66 13.08 -2.00
C ASP A 51 -1.45 12.09 -1.14
N ALA A 52 -1.18 12.12 0.16
CA ALA A 52 -2.05 11.49 1.14
C ALA A 52 -3.41 12.22 1.12
N LEU A 53 -4.47 11.51 1.43
CA LEU A 53 -5.76 12.16 1.63
C LEU A 53 -5.71 13.03 2.89
N THR A 54 -6.22 14.25 2.79
CA THR A 54 -6.50 15.04 3.99
C THR A 54 -7.55 14.34 4.85
N ARG A 55 -7.64 14.71 6.12
CA ARG A 55 -8.63 14.14 7.04
C ARG A 55 -10.06 14.33 6.51
N GLU A 56 -10.40 15.52 5.99
CA GLU A 56 -11.69 15.79 5.36
C GLU A 56 -11.95 14.88 4.15
N GLN A 57 -10.96 14.73 3.26
CA GLN A 57 -11.07 13.86 2.09
C GLN A 57 -11.27 12.39 2.49
N GLN A 58 -10.54 11.93 3.50
CA GLN A 58 -10.67 10.58 4.02
C GLN A 58 -12.07 10.30 4.56
N GLU A 59 -12.61 11.19 5.42
CA GLU A 59 -13.93 11.04 6.01
C GLU A 59 -15.02 11.05 4.93
N LYS A 60 -14.95 12.01 3.99
CA LYS A 60 -15.90 12.10 2.88
C LYS A 60 -15.83 10.90 1.94
N TYR A 61 -14.63 10.36 1.68
CA TYR A 61 -14.48 9.18 0.86
C TYR A 61 -15.04 7.93 1.54
N LEU A 62 -14.79 7.73 2.82
CA LEU A 62 -15.37 6.61 3.58
C LEU A 62 -16.89 6.69 3.63
N GLN A 63 -17.46 7.88 3.89
CA GLN A 63 -18.90 8.08 3.85
C GLN A 63 -19.47 7.79 2.46
N PHE A 64 -18.85 8.32 1.41
CA PHE A 64 -19.28 8.08 0.03
C PHE A 64 -19.27 6.58 -0.33
N VAL A 65 -18.20 5.84 0.01
CA VAL A 65 -18.12 4.42 -0.26
C VAL A 65 -19.15 3.63 0.52
N GLN A 66 -19.43 4.02 1.75
CA GLN A 66 -20.48 3.42 2.58
C GLN A 66 -21.87 3.60 1.97
N ASP A 67 -22.20 4.83 1.54
CA ASP A 67 -23.50 5.19 0.96
C ASP A 67 -23.68 4.65 -0.46
N TYR A 68 -22.60 4.66 -1.25
CA TYR A 68 -22.60 4.15 -2.62
C TYR A 68 -22.87 2.65 -2.66
N GLY A 69 -22.52 1.95 -1.58
CA GLY A 69 -22.67 0.51 -1.45
C GLY A 69 -21.57 -0.26 -2.16
N GLY A 70 -21.61 -1.56 -1.98
CA GLY A 70 -20.62 -2.48 -2.51
C GLY A 70 -19.82 -3.17 -1.41
N ASN A 71 -19.22 -4.30 -1.75
CA ASN A 71 -18.56 -5.18 -0.78
C ASN A 71 -17.12 -4.78 -0.49
N TYR A 72 -16.77 -3.46 -0.55
CA TYR A 72 -15.39 -2.99 -0.41
C TYR A 72 -15.21 -1.93 0.69
N TYR A 73 -16.29 -1.52 1.36
CA TYR A 73 -16.21 -0.54 2.44
C TYR A 73 -15.25 -0.99 3.55
N ASP A 74 -15.45 -2.22 4.04
CA ASP A 74 -14.59 -2.77 5.10
C ASP A 74 -13.14 -2.98 4.63
N ASP A 75 -12.93 -3.40 3.37
CA ASP A 75 -11.61 -3.53 2.76
C ASP A 75 -10.85 -2.18 2.83
N ILE A 76 -11.55 -1.08 2.47
CA ILE A 76 -10.99 0.28 2.48
C ILE A 76 -10.75 0.79 3.90
N VAL A 77 -11.69 0.57 4.82
CA VAL A 77 -11.53 0.93 6.25
C VAL A 77 -10.31 0.23 6.85
N ILE A 78 -10.14 -1.06 6.57
CA ILE A 78 -9.00 -1.81 7.08
C ILE A 78 -7.69 -1.29 6.48
N LEU A 79 -7.63 -1.05 5.16
CA LEU A 79 -6.42 -0.54 4.51
C LEU A 79 -6.00 0.82 5.05
N ILE A 80 -6.94 1.75 5.21
CA ILE A 80 -6.65 3.11 5.69
C ILE A 80 -6.35 3.15 7.18
N GLY A 81 -6.83 2.16 7.95
CA GLY A 81 -6.61 2.05 9.40
C GLY A 81 -5.40 1.19 9.79
N THR A 82 -4.76 0.49 8.83
CA THR A 82 -3.64 -0.43 9.12
C THR A 82 -2.41 -0.21 8.26
N GLY A 83 -2.56 0.46 7.12
CA GLY A 83 -1.50 0.62 6.14
C GLY A 83 -1.04 -0.69 5.48
N LEU A 84 -1.81 -1.77 5.55
CA LEU A 84 -1.49 -3.03 4.86
C LEU A 84 -1.37 -2.81 3.35
N ARG A 85 -0.50 -3.59 2.70
CA ARG A 85 -0.57 -3.71 1.24
C ARG A 85 -1.84 -4.48 0.86
N VAL A 86 -2.45 -4.15 -0.26
CA VAL A 86 -3.67 -4.84 -0.71
C VAL A 86 -3.47 -6.35 -0.87
N SER A 87 -2.29 -6.78 -1.30
CA SER A 87 -1.93 -8.21 -1.38
C SER A 87 -1.76 -8.87 0.01
N GLU A 88 -1.33 -8.11 1.02
CA GLU A 88 -1.28 -8.55 2.41
C GLU A 88 -2.70 -8.70 2.96
N LEU A 89 -3.58 -7.69 2.74
CA LEU A 89 -4.99 -7.74 3.16
C LEU A 89 -5.68 -8.99 2.61
N TYR A 90 -5.59 -9.24 1.31
CA TYR A 90 -6.25 -10.39 0.70
C TYR A 90 -5.56 -11.72 0.97
N GLY A 91 -4.33 -11.70 1.48
CA GLY A 91 -3.64 -12.86 2.01
C GLY A 91 -4.05 -13.24 3.44
N LEU A 92 -4.88 -12.45 4.13
CA LEU A 92 -5.30 -12.73 5.51
C LEU A 92 -6.27 -13.90 5.55
N THR A 93 -6.03 -14.77 6.52
CA THR A 93 -6.91 -15.85 6.92
C THR A 93 -7.47 -15.58 8.32
N ARG A 94 -8.47 -16.34 8.74
CA ARG A 94 -9.03 -16.19 10.09
C ARG A 94 -7.99 -16.37 11.20
N ALA A 95 -6.99 -17.23 10.99
CA ALA A 95 -5.91 -17.49 11.95
C ALA A 95 -4.91 -16.33 12.10
N ASP A 96 -4.99 -15.32 11.23
CA ASP A 96 -4.11 -14.16 11.28
C ASP A 96 -4.70 -13.00 12.11
N ILE A 97 -5.94 -13.13 12.59
CA ILE A 97 -6.63 -12.07 13.35
C ILE A 97 -6.76 -12.47 14.81
N ASP A 98 -6.05 -11.74 15.66
CA ASP A 98 -6.16 -11.84 17.12
C ASP A 98 -7.04 -10.69 17.63
N PHE A 99 -8.31 -10.99 17.89
CA PHE A 99 -9.26 -10.01 18.39
C PHE A 99 -9.10 -9.69 19.90
N GLU A 100 -8.42 -10.55 20.65
CA GLU A 100 -8.17 -10.34 22.07
C GLU A 100 -7.02 -9.35 22.26
N ARG A 101 -5.95 -9.52 21.47
CA ARG A 101 -4.77 -8.63 21.49
C ARG A 101 -4.89 -7.45 20.54
N HIS A 102 -6.02 -7.32 19.83
CA HIS A 102 -6.22 -6.29 18.80
C HIS A 102 -5.05 -6.25 17.80
N CYS A 103 -4.74 -7.39 17.18
CA CYS A 103 -3.55 -7.55 16.35
C CYS A 103 -3.83 -8.34 15.07
N ILE A 104 -3.23 -7.90 13.95
CA ILE A 104 -3.18 -8.63 12.68
C ILE A 104 -1.77 -9.18 12.49
N HIS A 105 -1.66 -10.49 12.24
CA HIS A 105 -0.39 -11.15 11.93
C HIS A 105 -0.18 -11.19 10.41
N VAL A 106 0.67 -10.32 9.88
CA VAL A 106 1.02 -10.30 8.45
C VAL A 106 2.11 -11.33 8.20
N ARG A 107 1.78 -12.40 7.51
CA ARG A 107 2.68 -13.54 7.25
C ARG A 107 2.85 -13.86 5.77
N ARG A 108 1.91 -13.41 4.92
CA ARG A 108 1.85 -13.75 3.50
C ARG A 108 1.21 -12.65 2.67
N GLN A 109 1.35 -12.80 1.37
CA GLN A 109 0.69 -11.97 0.36
C GLN A 109 -0.02 -12.91 -0.62
N LEU A 110 -1.24 -12.54 -1.02
CA LEU A 110 -1.94 -13.20 -2.11
C LEU A 110 -1.71 -12.40 -3.39
N CYS A 111 -1.16 -13.04 -4.38
CA CYS A 111 -0.75 -12.43 -5.64
C CYS A 111 -1.45 -13.08 -6.83
N ARG A 112 -1.43 -12.38 -7.97
CA ARG A 112 -1.92 -12.85 -9.26
C ARG A 112 -1.00 -12.33 -10.37
N THR A 113 -0.73 -13.19 -11.34
CA THR A 113 -0.10 -12.81 -12.62
C THR A 113 -0.95 -13.32 -13.78
N ALA A 114 -0.60 -12.98 -15.00
CA ALA A 114 -1.26 -13.52 -16.20
C ALA A 114 -1.09 -15.04 -16.29
N GLU A 115 0.07 -15.55 -15.89
CA GLU A 115 0.42 -16.97 -15.98
C GLU A 115 -0.09 -17.79 -14.79
N LYS A 116 -0.11 -17.20 -13.59
CA LYS A 116 -0.58 -17.84 -12.36
C LYS A 116 -1.69 -17.02 -11.73
N PRO A 117 -2.96 -17.47 -11.84
CA PRO A 117 -4.12 -16.67 -11.42
C PRO A 117 -4.19 -16.43 -9.90
N TYR A 118 -3.65 -17.36 -9.10
CA TYR A 118 -3.56 -17.23 -7.64
C TYR A 118 -2.30 -17.90 -7.14
N PHE A 119 -1.55 -17.18 -6.30
CA PHE A 119 -0.43 -17.76 -5.57
C PHE A 119 -0.14 -16.98 -4.30
N VAL A 120 0.38 -17.69 -3.31
CA VAL A 120 0.78 -17.12 -2.03
C VAL A 120 2.30 -17.00 -1.99
N THR A 121 2.78 -15.83 -1.57
CA THR A 121 4.20 -15.62 -1.31
C THR A 121 4.40 -15.09 0.10
N PRO A 122 5.52 -15.41 0.75
CA PRO A 122 5.94 -14.64 1.91
C PRO A 122 6.17 -13.18 1.51
N PRO A 123 6.13 -12.23 2.44
CA PRO A 123 6.56 -10.87 2.18
C PRO A 123 7.98 -10.85 1.62
N LYS A 124 8.26 -9.94 0.67
CA LYS A 124 9.57 -9.85 -0.02
C LYS A 124 10.78 -9.71 0.90
N THR A 125 10.58 -9.25 2.13
CA THR A 125 11.62 -9.03 3.13
C THR A 125 11.18 -9.57 4.49
N LYS A 126 12.14 -9.90 5.35
CA LYS A 126 11.87 -10.30 6.74
C LYS A 126 11.04 -9.26 7.49
N SER A 127 11.26 -7.98 7.23
CA SER A 127 10.49 -6.86 7.81
C SER A 127 9.02 -6.85 7.37
N GLY A 128 8.68 -7.57 6.31
CA GLY A 128 7.28 -7.72 5.87
C GLY A 128 6.46 -8.63 6.78
N ILE A 129 7.11 -9.58 7.49
CA ILE A 129 6.46 -10.40 8.53
C ILE A 129 6.41 -9.58 9.79
N ARG A 130 5.20 -9.19 10.20
CA ARG A 130 5.01 -8.26 11.32
C ARG A 130 3.63 -8.37 11.92
N ASN A 131 3.49 -7.80 13.10
CA ASN A 131 2.23 -7.64 13.79
C ASN A 131 1.76 -6.19 13.63
N VAL A 132 0.51 -5.99 13.22
CA VAL A 132 -0.09 -4.66 13.04
C VAL A 132 -1.20 -4.50 14.06
N PRO A 133 -1.13 -3.52 14.98
CA PRO A 133 -2.19 -3.26 15.94
C PRO A 133 -3.45 -2.77 15.24
N MET A 134 -4.60 -3.07 15.80
CA MET A 134 -5.91 -2.66 15.30
C MET A 134 -6.55 -1.63 16.22
N THR A 135 -7.08 -0.57 15.63
CA THR A 135 -8.04 0.31 16.31
C THR A 135 -9.40 -0.38 16.43
N ASP A 136 -10.28 0.12 17.30
CA ASP A 136 -11.65 -0.40 17.43
C ASP A 136 -12.41 -0.37 16.11
N THR A 137 -12.21 0.66 15.30
CA THR A 137 -12.80 0.78 13.96
C THR A 137 -12.36 -0.36 13.04
N VAL A 138 -11.07 -0.70 13.03
CA VAL A 138 -10.52 -1.82 12.26
C VAL A 138 -11.03 -3.15 12.79
N CYS A 139 -11.07 -3.33 14.12
CA CYS A 139 -11.64 -4.52 14.74
C CYS A 139 -13.10 -4.72 14.35
N ALA A 140 -13.91 -3.66 14.39
CA ALA A 140 -15.31 -3.70 13.97
C ALA A 140 -15.47 -4.09 12.50
N ALA A 141 -14.64 -3.51 11.60
CA ALA A 141 -14.63 -3.86 10.18
C ALA A 141 -14.27 -5.34 9.96
N LEU A 142 -13.21 -5.82 10.60
CA LEU A 142 -12.81 -7.24 10.51
C LEU A 142 -13.87 -8.19 11.10
N ARG A 143 -14.54 -7.81 12.19
CA ARG A 143 -15.67 -8.60 12.74
C ARG A 143 -16.81 -8.71 11.72
N ARG A 144 -17.14 -7.62 10.99
CA ARG A 144 -18.14 -7.66 9.91
C ARG A 144 -17.69 -8.58 8.78
N VAL A 145 -16.44 -8.49 8.34
CA VAL A 145 -15.86 -9.35 7.31
C VAL A 145 -15.94 -10.82 7.72
N VAL A 146 -15.50 -11.16 8.93
CA VAL A 146 -15.55 -12.54 9.45
C VAL A 146 -16.99 -13.06 9.56
N LYS A 147 -17.94 -12.21 10.00
CA LYS A 147 -19.35 -12.56 10.11
C LYS A 147 -20.02 -12.74 8.73
N ALA A 148 -19.69 -11.88 7.78
CA ALA A 148 -20.24 -11.91 6.42
C ALA A 148 -19.62 -13.01 5.55
N ARG A 149 -18.45 -13.53 5.93
CA ARG A 149 -17.78 -14.60 5.20
C ARG A 149 -18.65 -15.85 5.16
N ALA A 150 -19.17 -16.15 3.97
CA ALA A 150 -19.96 -17.34 3.76
C ALA A 150 -19.13 -18.60 4.06
N SER A 151 -19.74 -19.56 4.73
CA SER A 151 -19.20 -20.91 4.81
C SER A 151 -19.37 -21.56 3.44
N THR A 152 -18.27 -21.78 2.74
CA THR A 152 -18.28 -22.47 1.45
C THR A 152 -18.17 -23.97 1.69
N LYS A 153 -18.91 -24.77 0.91
CA LYS A 153 -18.80 -26.25 0.98
C LYS A 153 -17.39 -26.73 0.63
N VAL A 154 -16.71 -25.98 -0.23
CA VAL A 154 -15.32 -26.23 -0.65
C VAL A 154 -14.54 -24.94 -0.46
N GLU A 155 -13.55 -24.96 0.41
CA GLU A 155 -12.62 -23.85 0.63
C GLU A 155 -11.60 -23.77 -0.52
N ALA A 156 -11.36 -22.56 -1.00
CA ALA A 156 -10.28 -22.34 -1.96
C ALA A 156 -8.92 -22.65 -1.32
N LEU A 157 -8.18 -23.57 -1.94
CA LEU A 157 -6.81 -23.91 -1.54
C LEU A 157 -5.84 -23.28 -2.54
N VAL A 158 -4.98 -22.39 -2.05
CA VAL A 158 -3.96 -21.70 -2.85
C VAL A 158 -2.58 -21.92 -2.21
N ASP A 159 -1.70 -22.63 -2.89
CA ASP A 159 -0.36 -22.98 -2.41
C ASP A 159 -0.35 -23.51 -0.96
N GLY A 160 -1.30 -24.41 -0.63
CA GLY A 160 -1.46 -24.99 0.71
C GLY A 160 -2.14 -24.08 1.75
N CYS A 161 -2.54 -22.86 1.39
CA CYS A 161 -3.27 -21.96 2.26
C CYS A 161 -4.77 -21.98 1.95
N SER A 162 -5.59 -21.98 3.00
CA SER A 162 -7.05 -21.91 2.94
C SER A 162 -7.59 -20.97 4.02
N GLY A 163 -8.90 -20.76 4.05
CA GLY A 163 -9.54 -19.93 5.08
C GLY A 163 -9.37 -18.43 4.86
N PHE A 164 -9.13 -17.99 3.63
CA PHE A 164 -9.03 -16.56 3.28
C PHE A 164 -10.28 -15.80 3.69
N LEU A 165 -10.11 -14.62 4.25
CA LEU A 165 -11.22 -13.81 4.77
C LEU A 165 -12.03 -13.11 3.67
N PHE A 166 -11.37 -12.66 2.62
CA PHE A 166 -11.97 -11.84 1.58
C PHE A 166 -12.22 -12.68 0.33
N LEU A 167 -13.47 -13.06 0.13
CA LEU A 167 -13.87 -13.87 -1.02
C LEU A 167 -14.67 -13.03 -2.02
N ASP A 168 -14.56 -13.39 -3.28
CA ASP A 168 -15.43 -12.89 -4.34
C ASP A 168 -16.77 -13.68 -4.39
N LYS A 169 -17.62 -13.33 -5.36
CA LYS A 169 -18.93 -13.97 -5.53
C LYS A 169 -18.85 -15.46 -5.93
N SER A 170 -17.70 -15.89 -6.45
CA SER A 170 -17.44 -17.29 -6.83
C SER A 170 -16.86 -18.12 -5.69
N GLY A 171 -16.60 -17.52 -4.52
CA GLY A 171 -15.95 -18.17 -3.38
C GLY A 171 -14.41 -18.21 -3.49
N MET A 172 -13.84 -17.58 -4.53
CA MET A 172 -12.40 -17.45 -4.66
C MET A 172 -11.87 -16.23 -3.87
N PRO A 173 -10.63 -16.27 -3.37
CA PRO A 173 -10.05 -15.11 -2.69
C PRO A 173 -9.99 -13.88 -3.60
N LYS A 174 -10.37 -12.73 -3.04
CA LYS A 174 -10.15 -11.46 -3.73
C LYS A 174 -8.65 -11.22 -3.94
N VAL A 175 -8.29 -10.57 -5.06
CA VAL A 175 -6.92 -10.10 -5.35
C VAL A 175 -6.93 -8.60 -5.57
N ALA A 176 -5.76 -7.96 -5.54
CA ALA A 176 -5.57 -6.51 -5.65
C ALA A 176 -6.40 -5.87 -6.78
N MET A 177 -6.44 -6.52 -7.94
CA MET A 177 -7.17 -6.05 -9.11
C MET A 177 -8.67 -5.82 -8.84
N HIS A 178 -9.30 -6.63 -7.98
CA HIS A 178 -10.74 -6.48 -7.68
C HIS A 178 -11.00 -5.13 -6.99
N LEU A 179 -10.22 -4.77 -5.96
CA LEU A 179 -10.34 -3.50 -5.28
C LEU A 179 -9.93 -2.32 -6.17
N GLU A 180 -8.84 -2.46 -6.93
CA GLU A 180 -8.37 -1.43 -7.85
C GLU A 180 -9.40 -1.09 -8.92
N ASN A 181 -10.07 -2.10 -9.48
CA ASN A 181 -11.16 -1.90 -10.46
C ASN A 181 -12.36 -1.21 -9.82
N TYR A 182 -12.76 -1.62 -8.60
CA TYR A 182 -13.82 -0.94 -7.86
C TYR A 182 -13.46 0.52 -7.62
N MET A 183 -12.30 0.81 -7.05
CA MET A 183 -11.85 2.17 -6.75
C MET A 183 -11.78 3.04 -8.02
N ARG A 184 -11.31 2.47 -9.13
CA ARG A 184 -11.30 3.15 -10.44
C ARG A 184 -12.73 3.49 -10.90
N GLY A 185 -13.66 2.55 -10.75
CA GLY A 185 -15.06 2.73 -11.14
C GLY A 185 -15.81 3.79 -10.32
N VAL A 186 -15.43 3.99 -9.07
CA VAL A 186 -16.08 4.97 -8.17
C VAL A 186 -15.40 6.33 -8.14
N GLN A 187 -14.15 6.44 -8.60
CA GLN A 187 -13.35 7.67 -8.53
C GLN A 187 -14.08 8.89 -9.12
N GLY A 188 -14.51 8.82 -10.37
CA GLY A 188 -15.18 9.95 -11.03
C GLY A 188 -16.54 10.30 -10.43
N LYS A 189 -17.20 9.35 -9.76
CA LYS A 189 -18.46 9.61 -9.05
C LYS A 189 -18.19 10.33 -7.74
N PHE A 190 -17.15 9.91 -7.03
CA PHE A 190 -16.71 10.60 -5.81
C PHE A 190 -16.24 12.02 -6.11
N GLU A 191 -15.44 12.24 -7.16
CA GLU A 191 -15.00 13.57 -7.58
C GLU A 191 -16.16 14.51 -7.85
N LYS A 192 -17.22 14.03 -8.52
CA LYS A 192 -18.44 14.80 -8.76
C LYS A 192 -19.21 15.10 -7.46
N ALA A 193 -19.28 14.13 -6.54
CA ALA A 193 -20.01 14.29 -5.28
C ALA A 193 -19.28 15.23 -4.31
N TYR A 194 -17.96 15.15 -4.26
CA TYR A 194 -17.13 15.95 -3.36
C TYR A 194 -16.91 17.39 -3.86
N SER A 195 -16.96 17.59 -5.18
CA SER A 195 -16.83 18.91 -5.85
C SER A 195 -15.54 19.69 -5.53
N LYS A 196 -14.53 19.04 -4.98
CA LYS A 196 -13.19 19.59 -4.71
C LYS A 196 -12.12 18.68 -5.33
N PRO A 197 -10.93 19.20 -5.67
CA PRO A 197 -9.84 18.37 -6.16
C PRO A 197 -9.46 17.28 -5.16
N VAL A 198 -9.36 16.04 -5.63
CA VAL A 198 -8.86 14.91 -4.86
C VAL A 198 -7.79 14.16 -5.67
N PRO A 199 -6.77 13.59 -5.02
CA PRO A 199 -5.85 12.74 -5.72
C PRO A 199 -6.57 11.49 -6.22
N ARG A 200 -6.00 10.82 -7.24
CA ARG A 200 -6.48 9.52 -7.65
C ARG A 200 -6.33 8.53 -6.49
N ILE A 201 -7.47 8.09 -5.91
CA ILE A 201 -7.49 7.21 -4.76
C ILE A 201 -7.20 5.78 -5.22
N THR A 202 -6.15 5.19 -4.65
CA THR A 202 -5.69 3.82 -4.93
C THR A 202 -5.34 3.14 -3.61
N PRO A 203 -5.20 1.81 -3.56
CA PRO A 203 -4.74 1.14 -2.34
C PRO A 203 -3.40 1.68 -1.81
N HIS A 204 -2.51 2.13 -2.69
CA HIS A 204 -1.26 2.77 -2.30
C HIS A 204 -1.47 4.16 -1.68
N VAL A 205 -2.45 4.94 -2.17
CA VAL A 205 -2.81 6.23 -1.57
C VAL A 205 -3.41 6.02 -0.17
N LEU A 206 -4.28 5.01 0.02
CA LEU A 206 -4.81 4.67 1.35
C LEU A 206 -3.68 4.31 2.34
N ARG A 207 -2.73 3.50 1.88
CA ARG A 207 -1.56 3.14 2.70
C ARG A 207 -0.67 4.35 2.99
N HIS A 208 -0.47 5.26 2.02
CA HIS A 208 0.28 6.50 2.22
C HIS A 208 -0.45 7.41 3.20
N THR A 209 -1.77 7.52 3.11
CA THR A 209 -2.62 8.27 4.05
C THR A 209 -2.45 7.73 5.49
N PHE A 210 -2.50 6.41 5.68
CA PHE A 210 -2.20 5.81 6.99
C PHE A 210 -0.83 6.22 7.51
N CYS A 211 0.21 6.10 6.67
CA CYS A 211 1.58 6.45 7.02
C CYS A 211 1.70 7.91 7.49
N THR A 212 1.08 8.84 6.74
CA THR A 212 1.05 10.27 7.07
C THR A 212 0.27 10.54 8.35
N ASN A 213 -0.92 9.93 8.53
CA ASN A 213 -1.73 10.11 9.72
C ASN A 213 -1.01 9.67 10.99
N VAL A 214 -0.35 8.51 10.94
CA VAL A 214 0.36 7.95 12.09
C VAL A 214 1.64 8.75 12.40
N GLN A 215 2.32 9.24 11.37
CA GLN A 215 3.45 10.15 11.53
C GLN A 215 3.02 11.47 12.16
N GLN A 216 1.92 12.07 11.70
CA GLN A 216 1.36 13.31 12.28
C GLN A 216 0.85 13.11 13.71
N ALA A 217 0.47 11.89 14.08
CA ALA A 217 0.12 11.52 15.45
C ALA A 217 1.35 11.30 16.36
N GLY A 218 2.59 11.47 15.84
CA GLY A 218 3.81 11.45 16.63
C GLY A 218 4.50 10.08 16.74
N LEU A 219 4.10 9.08 15.94
CA LEU A 219 4.82 7.81 15.94
C LEU A 219 6.23 7.98 15.38
N ASP A 220 7.22 7.43 16.07
CA ASP A 220 8.62 7.50 15.65
C ASP A 220 8.91 6.75 14.35
N VAL A 221 10.00 7.12 13.67
CA VAL A 221 10.36 6.59 12.34
C VAL A 221 10.56 5.07 12.35
N LYS A 222 11.16 4.51 13.41
CA LYS A 222 11.42 3.06 13.49
C LYS A 222 10.13 2.27 13.66
N SER A 223 9.25 2.72 14.54
CA SER A 223 7.93 2.13 14.75
C SER A 223 7.09 2.22 13.48
N LEU A 224 7.12 3.37 12.78
CA LEU A 224 6.44 3.52 11.49
C LEU A 224 7.03 2.59 10.43
N GLN A 225 8.36 2.51 10.34
CA GLN A 225 9.04 1.57 9.44
C GLN A 225 8.61 0.13 9.69
N TYR A 226 8.52 -0.29 10.96
CA TYR A 226 8.03 -1.61 11.35
C TYR A 226 6.59 -1.83 10.92
N LEU A 227 5.66 -0.90 11.25
CA LEU A 227 4.25 -1.02 10.88
C LEU A 227 4.06 -1.11 9.36
N MET A 228 4.81 -0.33 8.60
CA MET A 228 4.75 -0.33 7.15
C MET A 228 5.46 -1.54 6.52
N GLY A 229 6.31 -2.25 7.25
CA GLY A 229 7.10 -3.37 6.72
C GLY A 229 8.04 -2.90 5.60
N HIS A 230 8.70 -1.75 5.80
CA HIS A 230 9.70 -1.23 4.88
C HIS A 230 11.08 -1.79 5.25
N SER A 231 11.77 -2.38 4.29
CA SER A 231 13.13 -2.88 4.47
C SER A 231 14.16 -1.76 4.53
N ASN A 232 13.87 -0.61 3.91
CA ASN A 232 14.73 0.56 3.89
C ASN A 232 14.02 1.76 4.57
N ALA A 233 14.72 2.42 5.48
CA ALA A 233 14.23 3.60 6.18
C ALA A 233 14.00 4.79 5.24
N SER A 234 14.71 4.88 4.10
CA SER A 234 14.55 5.99 3.15
C SER A 234 13.10 6.14 2.67
N VAL A 235 12.41 5.02 2.43
CA VAL A 235 10.99 5.03 2.01
C VAL A 235 10.06 5.60 3.10
N THR A 236 10.42 5.41 4.37
CA THR A 236 9.69 5.96 5.50
C THR A 236 10.07 7.42 5.73
N LEU A 237 11.35 7.76 5.57
CA LEU A 237 11.87 9.12 5.72
C LEU A 237 11.27 10.09 4.69
N ASP A 238 10.96 9.63 3.47
CA ASP A 238 10.29 10.44 2.46
C ASP A 238 8.96 11.05 2.97
N VAL A 239 8.28 10.40 3.90
CA VAL A 239 7.06 10.93 4.56
C VAL A 239 7.40 12.03 5.57
N TYR A 240 8.55 11.92 6.26
CA TYR A 240 8.99 12.90 7.24
C TYR A 240 9.60 14.17 6.63
N THR A 241 10.07 14.12 5.37
CA THR A 241 10.65 15.29 4.69
C THR A 241 9.61 16.39 4.39
N HIS A 242 8.32 16.07 4.47
CA HIS A 242 7.22 17.02 4.31
C HIS A 242 6.66 17.52 5.65
N SER A 243 7.41 17.36 6.75
CA SER A 243 7.00 17.90 8.05
C SER A 243 6.98 19.43 7.99
N SER A 244 5.81 20.03 8.27
CA SER A 244 5.71 21.49 8.41
C SER A 244 6.25 21.94 9.78
N PHE A 245 6.62 23.21 9.90
CA PHE A 245 7.04 23.80 11.19
C PHE A 245 6.00 23.56 12.29
N GLU A 246 4.71 23.66 11.95
CA GLU A 246 3.60 23.40 12.89
C GLU A 246 3.57 21.94 13.38
N SER A 247 4.03 20.97 12.59
CA SER A 247 4.13 19.57 13.05
C SER A 247 5.30 19.37 13.99
N VAL A 248 6.40 20.11 13.78
CA VAL A 248 7.58 20.11 14.68
C VAL A 248 7.23 20.80 15.99
N GLU A 249 6.52 21.92 15.95
CA GLU A 249 6.07 22.68 17.12
C GLU A 249 5.16 21.81 18.01
N ARG A 250 4.14 21.17 17.45
CA ARG A 250 3.26 20.25 18.19
C ARG A 250 4.03 19.08 18.82
N ALA A 251 4.97 18.47 18.08
CA ALA A 251 5.78 17.38 18.62
C ALA A 251 6.70 17.87 19.75
N PHE A 252 7.23 19.09 19.64
CA PHE A 252 8.07 19.71 20.68
C PHE A 252 7.25 20.03 21.93
N GLU A 253 6.02 20.56 21.79
CA GLU A 253 5.13 20.83 22.92
C GLU A 253 4.80 19.56 23.71
N GLN A 254 4.60 18.41 23.03
CA GLN A 254 4.32 17.13 23.69
C GLN A 254 5.50 16.62 24.54
N ILE A 255 6.73 16.95 24.18
CA ILE A 255 7.93 16.52 24.93
C ILE A 255 8.43 17.57 25.90
N ALA A 256 8.12 18.85 25.68
CA ALA A 256 8.58 19.96 26.52
C ALA A 256 8.12 19.87 27.98
N GLY A 257 6.96 19.23 28.22
CA GLY A 257 6.48 18.93 29.58
C GLY A 257 7.26 17.84 30.31
N ASN A 258 8.16 17.14 29.62
CA ASN A 258 9.01 16.06 30.16
C ASN A 258 10.51 16.40 30.17
N LEU A 259 10.88 17.60 29.75
CA LEU A 259 12.24 18.17 29.77
C LEU A 259 12.39 19.09 30.96
#